data_4f130f65dfe8db34efb3807e213088e7
#
_entry.id   4f130f65dfe8db34efb3807e213088e7
#
_cell.length_a   1.000
_cell.length_b   1.000
_cell.length_c   1.000
_cell.angle_alpha   90.00
_cell.angle_beta   90.00
_cell.angle_gamma   90.00
#
_symmetry.space_group_name_H-M   'P 1'
#
loop_
_entity.id
_entity.type
_entity.pdbx_description
1 polymer ?
#
loop_
_entity_poly.entity_id
_entity_poly.type
_entity_poly.pdbx_seq_one_letter_code
_entity_poly.pdbx_strand_id
1 'polypeptide(L)'
;SAPIVSKEEAVITGPVVATHTAPQAPPAVVFRDTTTAAGIDFVHTSGAYGDKLMPETIGSGAAFFDYDNDADQDLLLVNSSWFPDHELDDTTPTLALYQNDGSGRFTDVTRESGLAINCYGMGVAAGDFDNDGWTDLYITALGENYLLKNGQGHFTDVTTSSGTAGQGADWSTAAAFLDIDNDGDLDLFVGNYVQWTREIDLEIDFQLTGLGRAIGAPNHFFGTNNRLYRNDGQGNFSDVSQAAGIVFADPSTQTATGKALAVAPVDYDRDGWIDLFVANDTTRNYLYHNLGNGTFEEIGALEGIAYDRNGKATGAMGIDAAYFRNDEDLGIG
;
A
#
# COMPACT_ATOMS: atom_id res chain seq x y z
N SER A 1 45.14 -57.02 -41.65
CA SER A 1 43.88 -57.14 -40.84
C SER A 1 43.75 -55.98 -39.89
N ALA A 2 42.85 -55.08 -40.27
CA ALA A 2 42.45 -53.94 -39.36
C ALA A 2 41.32 -54.39 -38.41
N PRO A 3 41.26 -53.90 -37.18
CA PRO A 3 40.20 -54.28 -36.26
C PRO A 3 38.88 -53.59 -36.60
N ILE A 4 37.80 -54.34 -36.51
CA ILE A 4 36.43 -53.91 -36.69
C ILE A 4 36.05 -53.14 -35.40
N VAL A 5 35.74 -51.83 -35.52
CA VAL A 5 35.15 -51.02 -34.46
C VAL A 5 33.65 -51.25 -34.48
N SER A 6 33.12 -51.88 -33.44
CA SER A 6 31.66 -52.00 -33.24
C SER A 6 31.07 -50.66 -32.93
N LYS A 7 30.06 -50.24 -33.70
CA LYS A 7 29.19 -49.07 -33.39
C LYS A 7 28.28 -49.46 -32.22
N GLU A 8 28.41 -48.80 -31.11
CA GLU A 8 27.36 -48.80 -30.09
C GLU A 8 26.12 -48.05 -30.60
N GLU A 9 25.01 -48.75 -30.64
CA GLU A 9 23.71 -48.14 -30.95
C GLU A 9 23.29 -47.28 -29.74
N ALA A 10 23.10 -46.01 -29.99
CA ALA A 10 22.52 -45.09 -29.01
C ALA A 10 21.06 -45.47 -28.71
N VAL A 11 20.77 -45.91 -27.49
CA VAL A 11 19.41 -46.13 -27.02
C VAL A 11 18.75 -44.74 -26.87
N ILE A 12 17.85 -44.42 -27.80
CA ILE A 12 16.98 -43.25 -27.68
C ILE A 12 15.94 -43.58 -26.61
N THR A 13 16.16 -43.10 -25.38
CA THR A 13 15.11 -43.08 -24.34
C THR A 13 14.07 -42.02 -24.77
N GLY A 14 12.85 -42.45 -25.02
CA GLY A 14 11.74 -41.56 -25.33
C GLY A 14 11.52 -40.51 -24.21
N PRO A 15 10.79 -39.42 -24.52
CA PRO A 15 10.57 -38.38 -23.54
C PRO A 15 9.97 -38.94 -22.28
N VAL A 16 10.58 -38.62 -21.12
CA VAL A 16 10.02 -38.92 -19.83
C VAL A 16 8.72 -38.08 -19.74
N VAL A 17 7.60 -38.76 -19.89
CA VAL A 17 6.29 -38.14 -19.60
C VAL A 17 6.26 -37.92 -18.09
N ALA A 18 6.43 -36.67 -17.68
CA ALA A 18 6.18 -36.31 -16.30
C ALA A 18 4.73 -36.67 -15.96
N THR A 19 4.57 -37.68 -15.11
CA THR A 19 3.25 -37.98 -14.54
C THR A 19 2.86 -36.81 -13.66
N HIS A 20 1.99 -35.93 -14.17
CA HIS A 20 1.32 -34.97 -13.31
C HIS A 20 0.55 -35.74 -12.25
N THR A 21 1.05 -35.80 -11.04
CA THR A 21 0.25 -36.15 -9.87
C THR A 21 -0.92 -35.20 -9.82
N ALA A 22 -2.13 -35.75 -9.74
CA ALA A 22 -3.33 -34.93 -9.59
C ALA A 22 -3.10 -33.92 -8.44
N PRO A 23 -3.47 -32.64 -8.61
CA PRO A 23 -3.28 -31.65 -7.57
C PRO A 23 -3.93 -32.17 -6.28
N GLN A 24 -3.14 -32.26 -5.22
CA GLN A 24 -3.65 -32.59 -3.90
C GLN A 24 -4.61 -31.47 -3.51
N ALA A 25 -5.83 -31.81 -3.09
CA ALA A 25 -6.78 -30.80 -2.65
C ALA A 25 -6.13 -29.97 -1.53
N PRO A 26 -6.19 -28.63 -1.60
CA PRO A 26 -5.60 -27.80 -0.57
C PRO A 26 -6.21 -28.15 0.78
N PRO A 27 -5.44 -28.11 1.88
CA PRO A 27 -5.97 -28.38 3.20
C PRO A 27 -7.11 -27.42 3.50
N ALA A 28 -8.16 -27.93 4.18
CA ALA A 28 -9.26 -27.08 4.62
C ALA A 28 -8.73 -26.09 5.67
N VAL A 29 -8.63 -24.82 5.28
CA VAL A 29 -8.25 -23.74 6.20
C VAL A 29 -9.51 -23.23 6.89
N VAL A 30 -9.49 -23.21 8.23
CA VAL A 30 -10.58 -22.70 9.05
C VAL A 30 -10.09 -21.47 9.80
N PHE A 31 -10.66 -20.32 9.48
CA PHE A 31 -10.43 -19.09 10.23
C PHE A 31 -11.35 -19.04 11.45
N ARG A 32 -10.83 -18.54 12.57
CA ARG A 32 -11.58 -18.29 13.80
C ARG A 32 -11.28 -16.89 14.29
N ASP A 33 -12.31 -16.18 14.72
CA ASP A 33 -12.15 -14.92 15.42
C ASP A 33 -11.54 -15.18 16.81
N THR A 34 -10.35 -14.66 17.03
CA THR A 34 -9.61 -14.75 18.31
C THR A 34 -9.37 -13.38 18.93
N THR A 35 -9.91 -12.30 18.38
CA THR A 35 -9.64 -10.91 18.75
C THR A 35 -9.65 -10.69 20.27
N THR A 36 -10.76 -10.97 20.93
CA THR A 36 -10.88 -10.81 22.40
C THR A 36 -9.98 -11.76 23.18
N ALA A 37 -9.85 -13.02 22.71
CA ALA A 37 -8.99 -14.01 23.38
C ALA A 37 -7.50 -13.67 23.24
N ALA A 38 -7.13 -12.99 22.18
CA ALA A 38 -5.79 -12.49 21.92
C ALA A 38 -5.45 -11.21 22.70
N GLY A 39 -6.43 -10.53 23.31
CA GLY A 39 -6.22 -9.32 24.08
C GLY A 39 -6.33 -8.03 23.27
N ILE A 40 -6.90 -8.10 22.05
CA ILE A 40 -7.09 -6.93 21.20
C ILE A 40 -8.48 -6.34 21.47
N ASP A 41 -8.55 -5.05 21.81
CA ASP A 41 -9.78 -4.31 22.12
C ASP A 41 -9.95 -3.04 21.27
N PHE A 42 -9.18 -2.92 20.19
CA PHE A 42 -9.21 -1.80 19.27
C PHE A 42 -10.59 -1.61 18.61
N VAL A 43 -11.03 -0.36 18.55
CA VAL A 43 -12.22 0.06 17.82
C VAL A 43 -11.87 1.19 16.89
N HIS A 44 -12.05 0.95 15.58
CA HIS A 44 -11.80 1.97 14.57
C HIS A 44 -12.81 3.13 14.69
N THR A 45 -12.29 4.34 14.57
CA THR A 45 -13.07 5.58 14.56
C THR A 45 -13.05 6.19 13.17
N SER A 46 -14.23 6.45 12.60
CA SER A 46 -14.36 7.08 11.26
C SER A 46 -14.47 8.62 11.31
N GLY A 47 -14.50 9.21 12.50
CA GLY A 47 -14.70 10.65 12.67
C GLY A 47 -16.12 11.16 12.34
N ALA A 48 -17.10 10.27 12.15
CA ALA A 48 -18.45 10.63 11.73
C ALA A 48 -19.24 11.40 12.79
N TYR A 49 -19.72 12.58 12.42
CA TYR A 49 -20.56 13.44 13.26
C TYR A 49 -21.91 13.81 12.62
N GLY A 50 -22.26 13.18 11.51
CA GLY A 50 -23.53 13.39 10.83
C GLY A 50 -23.45 14.29 9.61
N ASP A 51 -22.30 14.89 9.30
CA ASP A 51 -22.07 15.68 8.08
C ASP A 51 -22.05 14.81 6.82
N LYS A 52 -21.88 13.51 6.98
CA LYS A 52 -21.83 12.52 5.88
C LYS A 52 -20.76 12.87 4.87
N LEU A 53 -19.54 12.97 5.36
CA LEU A 53 -18.35 13.28 4.58
C LEU A 53 -17.76 12.00 3.98
N MET A 54 -17.16 12.12 2.80
CA MET A 54 -16.63 10.97 2.08
C MET A 54 -15.59 10.15 2.87
N PRO A 55 -14.64 10.74 3.63
CA PRO A 55 -13.68 9.96 4.42
C PRO A 55 -14.31 9.05 5.47
N GLU A 56 -15.51 9.37 5.95
CA GLU A 56 -16.21 8.55 6.95
C GLU A 56 -16.53 7.12 6.47
N THR A 57 -16.42 6.87 5.15
CA THR A 57 -16.72 5.57 4.52
C THR A 57 -15.50 4.70 4.28
N ILE A 58 -14.29 5.23 4.49
CA ILE A 58 -13.05 4.53 4.20
C ILE A 58 -12.42 4.11 5.53
N GLY A 59 -12.14 2.81 5.66
CA GLY A 59 -11.42 2.27 6.82
C GLY A 59 -9.92 2.51 6.71
N SER A 60 -9.23 2.29 7.82
CA SER A 60 -7.78 2.43 7.91
C SER A 60 -7.07 1.09 7.78
N GLY A 61 -5.77 1.13 7.47
CA GLY A 61 -4.93 -0.03 7.28
C GLY A 61 -4.43 -0.68 8.57
N ALA A 62 -3.72 -1.78 8.39
CA ALA A 62 -3.03 -2.49 9.47
C ALA A 62 -1.74 -3.09 8.94
N ALA A 63 -0.76 -3.32 9.82
CA ALA A 63 0.47 -4.01 9.50
C ALA A 63 0.84 -5.03 10.59
N PHE A 64 1.32 -6.19 10.15
CA PHE A 64 2.08 -7.10 11.01
C PHE A 64 3.56 -6.89 10.71
N PHE A 65 4.35 -6.67 11.75
CA PHE A 65 5.81 -6.50 11.66
C PHE A 65 6.44 -6.70 13.03
N ASP A 66 7.72 -6.95 13.08
CA ASP A 66 8.49 -7.08 14.32
C ASP A 66 9.02 -5.68 14.70
N TYR A 67 8.41 -5.03 15.72
CA TYR A 67 8.77 -3.65 16.06
C TYR A 67 9.94 -3.56 17.06
N ASP A 68 10.17 -4.62 17.84
CA ASP A 68 11.19 -4.64 18.91
C ASP A 68 12.30 -5.69 18.72
N ASN A 69 12.34 -6.30 17.52
CA ASN A 69 13.35 -7.29 17.09
C ASN A 69 13.39 -8.53 17.98
N ASP A 70 12.24 -8.99 18.49
CA ASP A 70 12.12 -10.22 19.27
C ASP A 70 11.76 -11.46 18.44
N ALA A 71 11.60 -11.30 17.13
CA ALA A 71 11.24 -12.27 16.11
C ALA A 71 9.75 -12.73 16.13
N ASP A 72 8.89 -12.07 16.88
CA ASP A 72 7.46 -12.23 16.85
C ASP A 72 6.80 -11.13 16.01
N GLN A 73 5.67 -11.42 15.38
CA GLN A 73 4.97 -10.39 14.59
C GLN A 73 3.99 -9.63 15.47
N ASP A 74 4.21 -8.34 15.59
CA ASP A 74 3.35 -7.39 16.28
C ASP A 74 2.27 -6.83 15.36
N LEU A 75 1.30 -6.15 15.91
CA LEU A 75 0.17 -5.64 15.15
C LEU A 75 0.01 -4.14 15.34
N LEU A 76 0.19 -3.38 14.27
CA LEU A 76 -0.22 -1.98 14.19
C LEU A 76 -1.60 -1.87 13.53
N LEU A 77 -2.48 -1.15 14.18
CA LEU A 77 -3.78 -0.75 13.66
C LEU A 77 -3.79 0.76 13.46
N VAL A 78 -3.97 1.18 12.22
CA VAL A 78 -4.12 2.60 11.88
C VAL A 78 -5.54 3.03 12.26
N ASN A 79 -5.70 4.22 12.82
CA ASN A 79 -6.99 4.77 13.18
C ASN A 79 -7.20 6.12 12.50
N SER A 80 -8.45 6.45 12.23
CA SER A 80 -8.82 7.82 11.92
C SER A 80 -9.09 8.61 13.21
N SER A 81 -9.28 9.90 13.08
CA SER A 81 -9.50 10.79 14.21
C SER A 81 -10.80 11.56 14.05
N TRP A 82 -11.08 12.38 15.04
CA TRP A 82 -12.13 13.37 14.94
C TRP A 82 -11.80 14.38 13.83
N PHE A 83 -12.82 14.87 13.12
CA PHE A 83 -12.62 15.99 12.20
C PHE A 83 -12.15 17.25 12.94
N PRO A 84 -11.47 18.19 12.25
CA PRO A 84 -10.73 19.29 12.88
C PRO A 84 -11.53 20.21 13.83
N ASP A 85 -12.85 20.18 13.76
CA ASP A 85 -13.72 21.03 14.58
C ASP A 85 -13.98 20.46 15.99
N HIS A 86 -13.41 19.30 16.34
CA HIS A 86 -13.53 18.70 17.67
C HIS A 86 -12.31 19.00 18.52
N GLU A 87 -12.57 19.37 19.78
CA GLU A 87 -11.49 19.50 20.76
C GLU A 87 -10.83 18.14 21.00
N LEU A 88 -9.50 18.12 20.96
CA LEU A 88 -8.71 16.93 21.26
C LEU A 88 -8.60 16.80 22.78
N ASP A 89 -8.82 15.59 23.29
CA ASP A 89 -8.73 15.25 24.71
C ASP A 89 -8.12 13.84 24.87
N ASP A 90 -8.08 13.34 26.10
CA ASP A 90 -7.52 12.02 26.42
C ASP A 90 -8.30 10.85 25.77
N THR A 91 -9.47 11.10 25.19
CA THR A 91 -10.28 10.11 24.47
C THR A 91 -10.09 10.20 22.96
N THR A 92 -9.27 11.14 22.48
CA THR A 92 -8.98 11.32 21.07
C THR A 92 -8.33 10.05 20.50
N PRO A 93 -8.89 9.48 19.41
CA PRO A 93 -8.33 8.28 18.81
C PRO A 93 -6.89 8.49 18.31
N THR A 94 -6.06 7.48 18.49
CA THR A 94 -4.69 7.43 17.99
C THR A 94 -4.47 6.13 17.21
N LEU A 95 -3.31 5.97 16.59
CA LEU A 95 -2.82 4.66 16.17
C LEU A 95 -2.82 3.70 17.36
N ALA A 96 -2.78 2.40 17.13
CA ALA A 96 -2.66 1.40 18.18
C ALA A 96 -1.63 0.32 17.82
N LEU A 97 -0.58 0.18 18.63
CA LEU A 97 0.42 -0.86 18.52
C LEU A 97 0.22 -1.91 19.60
N TYR A 98 0.10 -3.15 19.18
CA TYR A 98 -0.05 -4.32 20.03
C TYR A 98 1.17 -5.23 19.91
N GLN A 99 1.93 -5.35 21.02
CA GLN A 99 3.04 -6.28 21.13
C GLN A 99 2.53 -7.71 21.29
N ASN A 100 3.08 -8.65 20.49
CA ASN A 100 2.85 -10.08 20.60
C ASN A 100 3.84 -10.69 21.61
N ASP A 101 3.40 -11.66 22.40
CA ASP A 101 4.25 -12.38 23.34
C ASP A 101 4.78 -13.73 22.80
N GLY A 102 4.70 -13.93 21.46
CA GLY A 102 5.07 -15.16 20.76
C GLY A 102 4.06 -16.30 20.91
N SER A 103 3.03 -16.13 21.72
CA SER A 103 1.95 -17.11 21.86
C SER A 103 0.65 -16.69 21.16
N GLY A 104 0.63 -15.54 20.50
CA GLY A 104 -0.55 -14.91 19.90
C GLY A 104 -1.41 -14.14 20.91
N ARG A 105 -0.82 -13.72 22.02
CA ARG A 105 -1.41 -12.75 22.94
C ARG A 105 -0.78 -11.40 22.72
N PHE A 106 -1.60 -10.39 22.69
CA PHE A 106 -1.25 -9.02 22.37
C PHE A 106 -1.47 -8.10 23.57
N THR A 107 -0.56 -7.15 23.74
CA THR A 107 -0.63 -6.11 24.77
C THR A 107 -0.49 -4.75 24.09
N ASP A 108 -1.39 -3.81 24.40
CA ASP A 108 -1.28 -2.44 23.89
C ASP A 108 -0.05 -1.74 24.46
N VAL A 109 0.88 -1.36 23.60
CA VAL A 109 2.14 -0.66 23.89
C VAL A 109 2.23 0.69 23.18
N THR A 110 1.10 1.21 22.69
CA THR A 110 1.01 2.42 21.86
C THR A 110 1.71 3.63 22.48
N ARG A 111 1.49 3.88 23.76
CA ARG A 111 2.08 5.03 24.44
C ARG A 111 3.58 4.84 24.71
N GLU A 112 3.95 3.66 25.12
CA GLU A 112 5.33 3.28 25.44
C GLU A 112 6.23 3.31 24.19
N SER A 113 5.69 2.91 23.05
CA SER A 113 6.39 2.93 21.77
C SER A 113 6.44 4.31 21.10
N GLY A 114 5.71 5.31 21.61
CA GLY A 114 5.66 6.65 21.01
C GLY A 114 4.65 6.78 19.87
N LEU A 115 3.77 5.79 19.64
CA LEU A 115 2.79 5.79 18.56
C LEU A 115 1.41 6.35 18.94
N ALA A 116 1.27 7.00 20.10
CA ALA A 116 0.04 7.70 20.46
C ALA A 116 -0.14 8.98 19.60
N ILE A 117 -0.16 8.80 18.28
CA ILE A 117 -0.26 9.85 17.28
C ILE A 117 -1.72 9.99 16.86
N ASN A 118 -2.23 11.23 16.94
CA ASN A 118 -3.54 11.57 16.43
C ASN A 118 -3.43 12.06 14.98
N CYS A 119 -4.01 11.32 14.05
CA CYS A 119 -4.11 11.67 12.63
C CYS A 119 -5.38 11.05 12.04
N TYR A 120 -5.82 11.54 10.91
CA TYR A 120 -6.84 10.86 10.13
C TYR A 120 -6.13 9.82 9.24
N GLY A 121 -5.64 8.75 9.88
CA GLY A 121 -4.80 7.74 9.24
C GLY A 121 -5.58 6.85 8.28
N MET A 122 -4.93 6.45 7.19
CA MET A 122 -5.52 5.66 6.11
C MET A 122 -4.79 4.34 5.88
N GLY A 123 -3.48 4.37 5.73
CA GLY A 123 -2.66 3.20 5.43
C GLY A 123 -1.33 3.23 6.16
N VAL A 124 -0.58 2.14 6.05
CA VAL A 124 0.75 2.00 6.63
C VAL A 124 1.66 1.21 5.69
N ALA A 125 2.91 1.65 5.57
CA ALA A 125 4.01 0.87 5.03
C ALA A 125 5.07 0.67 6.12
N ALA A 126 5.65 -0.52 6.19
CA ALA A 126 6.73 -0.88 7.11
C ALA A 126 8.00 -1.20 6.31
N GLY A 127 9.15 -0.68 6.74
CA GLY A 127 10.45 -0.90 6.09
C GLY A 127 11.56 -0.20 6.85
N ASP A 128 12.77 -0.73 6.81
CA ASP A 128 13.98 -0.13 7.39
C ASP A 128 14.55 0.87 6.36
N PHE A 129 14.10 2.15 6.42
CA PHE A 129 14.46 3.13 5.39
C PHE A 129 15.87 3.70 5.55
N ASP A 130 16.50 3.55 6.71
CA ASP A 130 17.85 4.06 6.96
C ASP A 130 18.87 2.95 7.25
N ASN A 131 18.52 1.70 7.01
CA ASN A 131 19.37 0.52 7.11
C ASN A 131 20.00 0.33 8.50
N ASP A 132 19.30 0.73 9.58
CA ASP A 132 19.79 0.62 10.95
C ASP A 132 19.40 -0.72 11.62
N GLY A 133 18.60 -1.55 10.94
CA GLY A 133 18.15 -2.87 11.37
C GLY A 133 16.87 -2.85 12.19
N TRP A 134 16.17 -1.71 12.28
CA TRP A 134 14.88 -1.56 12.93
C TRP A 134 13.81 -1.21 11.88
N THR A 135 12.67 -1.86 11.97
CA THR A 135 11.58 -1.59 11.02
C THR A 135 10.89 -0.27 11.35
N ASP A 136 10.91 0.66 10.42
CA ASP A 136 10.26 1.96 10.47
C ASP A 136 8.87 1.93 9.85
N LEU A 137 8.12 3.00 10.02
CA LEU A 137 6.75 3.12 9.54
C LEU A 137 6.52 4.39 8.73
N TYR A 138 5.75 4.26 7.65
CA TYR A 138 5.14 5.39 6.98
C TYR A 138 3.62 5.29 7.08
N ILE A 139 2.98 6.28 7.72
CA ILE A 139 1.53 6.37 7.88
C ILE A 139 0.99 7.36 6.87
N THR A 140 0.11 6.89 5.98
CA THR A 140 -0.64 7.76 5.08
C THR A 140 -1.89 8.30 5.81
N ALA A 141 -2.26 9.54 5.49
CA ALA A 141 -3.38 10.20 6.15
C ALA A 141 -4.14 11.15 5.20
N LEU A 142 -5.29 11.57 5.64
CA LEU A 142 -5.96 12.73 5.11
C LEU A 142 -5.28 13.98 5.71
N GLY A 143 -4.55 14.72 4.87
CA GLY A 143 -3.68 15.81 5.27
C GLY A 143 -2.21 15.39 5.35
N GLU A 144 -1.53 15.68 6.45
CA GLU A 144 -0.10 15.39 6.64
C GLU A 144 0.12 13.90 6.91
N ASN A 145 1.08 13.30 6.19
CA ASN A 145 1.55 11.93 6.44
C ASN A 145 2.64 11.91 7.52
N TYR A 146 3.00 10.71 8.02
CA TYR A 146 4.01 10.56 9.07
C TYR A 146 5.07 9.53 8.66
N LEU A 147 6.35 9.92 8.68
CA LEU A 147 7.49 9.01 8.67
C LEU A 147 8.01 8.87 10.10
N LEU A 148 7.95 7.66 10.62
CA LEU A 148 8.21 7.32 12.01
C LEU A 148 9.42 6.41 12.08
N LYS A 149 10.57 6.96 12.51
CA LYS A 149 11.80 6.21 12.69
C LYS A 149 11.73 5.38 13.97
N ASN A 150 12.02 4.10 13.87
CA ASN A 150 12.13 3.18 15.00
C ASN A 150 13.54 3.21 15.60
N GLY A 151 13.66 3.56 16.84
CA GLY A 151 14.91 3.48 17.60
C GLY A 151 14.79 2.49 18.76
N GLN A 152 15.04 1.20 18.51
CA GLN A 152 15.00 0.14 19.52
C GLN A 152 13.63 0.00 20.20
N GLY A 153 12.56 -0.07 19.38
CA GLY A 153 11.19 -0.23 19.86
C GLY A 153 10.50 1.08 20.24
N HIS A 154 11.12 2.23 19.96
CA HIS A 154 10.52 3.53 20.21
C HIS A 154 10.54 4.40 18.94
N PHE A 155 9.37 4.83 18.52
CA PHE A 155 9.19 5.61 17.30
C PHE A 155 9.35 7.12 17.55
N THR A 156 10.02 7.76 16.61
CA THR A 156 10.22 9.23 16.58
C THR A 156 9.73 9.76 15.25
N ASP A 157 8.92 10.80 15.28
CA ASP A 157 8.45 11.48 14.07
C ASP A 157 9.61 12.26 13.41
N VAL A 158 9.98 11.84 12.20
CA VAL A 158 11.02 12.47 11.39
C VAL A 158 10.46 13.07 10.08
N THR A 159 9.16 13.16 9.95
CA THR A 159 8.43 13.58 8.74
C THR A 159 8.93 14.89 8.17
N THR A 160 9.00 15.93 9.01
CA THR A 160 9.44 17.26 8.57
C THR A 160 10.90 17.27 8.15
N SER A 161 11.78 16.58 8.89
CA SER A 161 13.21 16.54 8.59
C SER A 161 13.53 15.71 7.36
N SER A 162 12.76 14.66 7.12
CA SER A 162 12.93 13.79 5.93
C SER A 162 12.34 14.37 4.64
N GLY A 163 11.41 15.32 4.73
CA GLY A 163 10.75 15.91 3.56
C GLY A 163 9.57 15.11 3.00
N THR A 164 8.99 14.19 3.76
CA THR A 164 7.97 13.24 3.29
C THR A 164 6.53 13.55 3.70
N ALA A 165 6.27 14.72 4.30
CA ALA A 165 4.95 15.11 4.82
C ALA A 165 3.81 15.09 3.78
N GLY A 166 4.15 15.17 2.49
CA GLY A 166 3.17 15.40 1.44
C GLY A 166 2.77 16.87 1.34
N GLN A 167 1.58 17.13 0.83
CA GLN A 167 0.98 18.48 0.84
C GLN A 167 -0.31 18.43 1.65
N GLY A 168 -0.56 19.46 2.45
CA GLY A 168 -1.65 19.46 3.44
C GLY A 168 -3.08 19.29 2.90
N ALA A 169 -3.28 19.30 1.58
CA ALA A 169 -4.55 18.98 0.92
C ALA A 169 -4.56 17.59 0.28
N ASP A 170 -3.49 16.81 0.41
CA ASP A 170 -3.43 15.46 -0.12
C ASP A 170 -4.29 14.52 0.75
N TRP A 171 -4.94 13.59 0.10
CA TRP A 171 -5.55 12.44 0.74
C TRP A 171 -4.74 11.20 0.35
N SER A 172 -3.72 10.89 1.13
CA SER A 172 -2.87 9.73 0.92
C SER A 172 -3.53 8.48 1.51
N THR A 173 -3.56 7.39 0.74
CA THR A 173 -4.32 6.18 1.08
C THR A 173 -3.44 4.95 1.20
N ALA A 174 -2.40 4.84 0.36
CA ALA A 174 -1.50 3.71 0.33
C ALA A 174 -0.06 4.19 0.20
N ALA A 175 0.87 3.41 0.72
CA ALA A 175 2.29 3.64 0.52
C ALA A 175 3.04 2.31 0.39
N ALA A 176 4.22 2.37 -0.22
CA ALA A 176 5.13 1.25 -0.26
C ALA A 176 6.58 1.75 -0.20
N PHE A 177 7.40 1.09 0.62
CA PHE A 177 8.84 1.18 0.53
C PHE A 177 9.35 0.23 -0.56
N LEU A 178 10.26 0.69 -1.40
CA LEU A 178 10.86 -0.09 -2.48
C LEU A 178 12.19 0.56 -2.90
N ASP A 179 13.10 -0.23 -3.41
CA ASP A 179 14.36 0.25 -3.99
C ASP A 179 14.15 0.47 -5.50
N ILE A 180 14.01 1.73 -5.94
CA ILE A 180 13.68 2.06 -7.34
C ILE A 180 14.88 2.05 -8.28
N ASP A 181 16.09 2.15 -7.75
CA ASP A 181 17.31 2.27 -8.55
C ASP A 181 18.40 1.26 -8.18
N ASN A 182 18.06 0.26 -7.37
CA ASN A 182 18.92 -0.85 -6.92
C ASN A 182 20.20 -0.37 -6.22
N ASP A 183 20.10 0.74 -5.47
CA ASP A 183 21.23 1.27 -4.69
C ASP A 183 21.28 0.71 -3.26
N GLY A 184 20.25 -0.05 -2.84
CA GLY A 184 20.14 -0.71 -1.56
C GLY A 184 19.43 0.11 -0.49
N ASP A 185 19.02 1.33 -0.81
CA ASP A 185 18.24 2.20 0.08
C ASP A 185 16.75 2.14 -0.29
N LEU A 186 15.87 2.12 0.71
CA LEU A 186 14.44 2.10 0.44
C LEU A 186 13.91 3.49 0.11
N ASP A 187 13.38 3.63 -1.09
CA ASP A 187 12.59 4.77 -1.54
C ASP A 187 11.13 4.63 -1.10
N LEU A 188 10.33 5.67 -1.33
CA LEU A 188 8.95 5.69 -0.86
C LEU A 188 7.99 6.12 -1.96
N PHE A 189 7.05 5.24 -2.32
CA PHE A 189 5.88 5.57 -3.13
C PHE A 189 4.68 5.87 -2.23
N VAL A 190 3.91 6.93 -2.58
CA VAL A 190 2.68 7.33 -1.87
C VAL A 190 1.55 7.49 -2.88
N GLY A 191 0.53 6.67 -2.74
CA GLY A 191 -0.70 6.73 -3.52
C GLY A 191 -1.67 7.76 -2.94
N ASN A 192 -2.13 8.68 -3.78
CA ASN A 192 -3.08 9.71 -3.43
C ASN A 192 -4.43 9.50 -4.13
N TYR A 193 -5.52 9.79 -3.42
CA TYR A 193 -6.86 9.46 -3.85
C TYR A 193 -7.54 10.59 -4.61
N VAL A 194 -8.18 11.50 -3.92
CA VAL A 194 -8.92 12.60 -4.52
C VAL A 194 -8.58 13.93 -3.87
N GLN A 195 -8.80 15.01 -4.58
CA GLN A 195 -8.76 16.36 -4.00
C GLN A 195 -9.98 16.54 -3.12
N TRP A 196 -9.75 16.48 -1.81
CA TRP A 196 -10.80 16.56 -0.82
C TRP A 196 -10.49 17.60 0.24
N THR A 197 -11.45 18.44 0.53
CA THR A 197 -11.56 19.18 1.79
C THR A 197 -13.00 19.12 2.25
N ARG A 198 -13.25 19.42 3.52
CA ARG A 198 -14.61 19.46 4.06
C ARG A 198 -15.50 20.45 3.29
N GLU A 199 -14.93 21.59 2.89
CA GLU A 199 -15.62 22.62 2.10
C GLU A 199 -16.04 22.09 0.73
N ILE A 200 -15.14 21.40 0.00
CA ILE A 200 -15.44 20.79 -1.31
C ILE A 200 -16.59 19.80 -1.18
N ASP A 201 -16.54 18.92 -0.17
CA ASP A 201 -17.56 17.90 0.06
C ASP A 201 -18.93 18.53 0.40
N LEU A 202 -18.93 19.57 1.23
CA LEU A 202 -20.14 20.30 1.58
C LEU A 202 -20.69 21.12 0.38
N GLU A 203 -19.82 21.63 -0.49
CA GLU A 203 -20.21 22.34 -1.71
C GLU A 203 -20.84 21.40 -2.77
N ILE A 204 -20.30 20.18 -2.92
CA ILE A 204 -20.88 19.14 -3.78
C ILE A 204 -22.31 18.81 -3.31
N ASP A 205 -22.54 18.81 -2.00
CA ASP A 205 -23.85 18.60 -1.35
C ASP A 205 -24.68 17.48 -2.01
N PHE A 206 -24.08 16.29 -2.14
CA PHE A 206 -24.73 15.17 -2.77
C PHE A 206 -26.03 14.80 -2.05
N GLN A 207 -27.15 14.75 -2.81
CA GLN A 207 -28.49 14.56 -2.28
C GLN A 207 -29.14 13.28 -2.81
N LEU A 208 -29.76 12.52 -1.91
CA LEU A 208 -30.66 11.43 -2.29
C LEU A 208 -32.11 11.86 -2.11
N THR A 209 -32.92 11.61 -3.15
CA THR A 209 -34.33 11.99 -3.16
C THR A 209 -35.06 11.41 -1.95
N GLY A 210 -35.64 12.29 -1.12
CA GLY A 210 -36.39 11.92 0.08
C GLY A 210 -35.56 11.63 1.32
N LEU A 211 -34.21 11.58 1.23
CA LEU A 211 -33.31 11.30 2.34
C LEU A 211 -32.40 12.49 2.70
N GLY A 212 -32.34 13.49 1.84
CA GLY A 212 -31.46 14.63 2.02
C GLY A 212 -30.00 14.34 1.71
N ARG A 213 -29.07 15.06 2.36
CA ARG A 213 -27.62 14.89 2.15
C ARG A 213 -27.20 13.44 2.38
N ALA A 214 -26.36 12.92 1.48
CA ALA A 214 -25.74 11.64 1.54
C ALA A 214 -24.26 11.77 1.16
N ILE A 215 -23.46 10.72 1.37
CA ILE A 215 -22.05 10.70 1.01
C ILE A 215 -21.93 10.68 -0.52
N GLY A 216 -21.15 11.61 -1.07
CA GLY A 216 -20.91 11.70 -2.50
C GLY A 216 -20.05 10.56 -3.02
N ALA A 217 -20.31 10.10 -4.24
CA ALA A 217 -19.47 9.10 -4.88
C ALA A 217 -18.11 9.71 -5.35
N PRO A 218 -17.04 8.91 -5.48
CA PRO A 218 -15.70 9.38 -5.83
C PRO A 218 -15.60 10.15 -7.15
N ASN A 219 -16.51 9.89 -8.09
CA ASN A 219 -16.55 10.58 -9.38
C ASN A 219 -17.01 12.04 -9.30
N HIS A 220 -17.45 12.50 -8.15
CA HIS A 220 -17.71 13.93 -7.91
C HIS A 220 -16.46 14.72 -7.52
N PHE A 221 -15.34 14.03 -7.25
CA PHE A 221 -14.07 14.64 -6.84
C PHE A 221 -13.02 14.45 -7.94
N PHE A 222 -12.13 15.43 -8.09
CA PHE A 222 -10.98 15.29 -8.96
C PHE A 222 -9.94 14.35 -8.35
N GLY A 223 -9.19 13.65 -9.20
CA GLY A 223 -8.07 12.84 -8.76
C GLY A 223 -6.88 13.67 -8.27
N THR A 224 -5.93 12.98 -7.65
CA THR A 224 -4.68 13.58 -7.17
C THR A 224 -3.50 12.75 -7.68
N ASN A 225 -2.36 13.40 -7.95
CA ASN A 225 -1.15 12.71 -8.38
C ASN A 225 -0.51 11.96 -7.23
N ASN A 226 -0.01 10.76 -7.54
CA ASN A 226 0.85 10.00 -6.62
C ASN A 226 2.19 10.73 -6.42
N ARG A 227 2.92 10.33 -5.38
CA ARG A 227 4.27 10.82 -5.09
C ARG A 227 5.26 9.69 -5.07
N LEU A 228 6.47 10.02 -5.52
CA LEU A 228 7.64 9.16 -5.40
C LEU A 228 8.75 9.98 -4.76
N TYR A 229 9.24 9.51 -3.65
CA TYR A 229 10.33 10.12 -2.91
C TYR A 229 11.55 9.22 -3.00
N ARG A 230 12.66 9.79 -3.47
CA ARG A 230 13.96 9.11 -3.50
C ARG A 230 14.72 9.37 -2.22
N ASN A 231 15.20 8.31 -1.59
CA ASN A 231 16.07 8.33 -0.42
C ASN A 231 17.52 8.62 -0.83
N ASP A 232 18.27 9.29 0.00
CA ASP A 232 19.72 9.56 -0.19
C ASP A 232 20.62 8.61 0.64
N GLY A 233 20.03 7.55 1.22
CA GLY A 233 20.70 6.61 2.13
C GLY A 233 21.05 7.18 3.50
N GLN A 234 20.60 8.40 3.81
CA GLN A 234 20.78 9.04 5.10
C GLN A 234 19.44 9.44 5.74
N GLY A 235 18.34 8.95 5.16
CA GLY A 235 16.98 9.23 5.61
C GLY A 235 16.43 10.59 5.17
N ASN A 236 17.07 11.26 4.18
CA ASN A 236 16.49 12.44 3.55
C ASN A 236 15.87 12.04 2.21
N PHE A 237 14.65 12.45 1.99
CA PHE A 237 13.89 12.13 0.80
C PHE A 237 13.72 13.35 -0.11
N SER A 238 13.79 13.12 -1.41
CA SER A 238 13.53 14.12 -2.44
C SER A 238 12.34 13.72 -3.29
N ASP A 239 11.36 14.60 -3.46
CA ASP A 239 10.23 14.36 -4.37
C ASP A 239 10.73 14.33 -5.83
N VAL A 240 10.73 13.14 -6.42
CA VAL A 240 11.13 12.89 -7.81
C VAL A 240 9.93 12.57 -8.73
N SER A 241 8.71 12.69 -8.25
CA SER A 241 7.47 12.27 -8.91
C SER A 241 7.37 12.74 -10.36
N GLN A 242 7.63 14.02 -10.62
CA GLN A 242 7.56 14.58 -11.97
C GLN A 242 8.73 14.08 -12.85
N ALA A 243 9.93 14.04 -12.31
CA ALA A 243 11.13 13.60 -13.04
C ALA A 243 11.08 12.09 -13.33
N ALA A 244 10.55 11.31 -12.40
CA ALA A 244 10.37 9.87 -12.52
C ALA A 244 9.24 9.45 -13.48
N GLY A 245 8.39 10.38 -13.91
CA GLY A 245 7.32 10.08 -14.89
C GLY A 245 6.07 9.44 -14.28
N ILE A 246 5.85 9.54 -12.96
CA ILE A 246 4.66 8.97 -12.32
C ILE A 246 3.47 9.94 -12.20
N VAL A 247 3.65 11.18 -12.63
CA VAL A 247 2.60 12.21 -12.59
C VAL A 247 1.78 12.17 -13.87
N PHE A 248 0.47 11.91 -13.72
CA PHE A 248 -0.46 11.84 -14.85
C PHE A 248 -1.60 12.83 -14.72
N ALA A 249 -1.76 13.63 -15.79
CA ALA A 249 -2.87 14.56 -15.93
C ALA A 249 -3.59 14.35 -17.27
N ASP A 250 -4.88 14.64 -17.29
CA ASP A 250 -5.63 14.72 -18.53
C ASP A 250 -5.03 15.81 -19.43
N PRO A 251 -4.66 15.51 -20.69
CA PRO A 251 -3.98 16.48 -21.54
C PRO A 251 -4.81 17.74 -21.86
N SER A 252 -6.13 17.64 -21.79
CA SER A 252 -7.05 18.73 -22.14
C SER A 252 -7.38 19.64 -20.96
N THR A 253 -7.48 19.06 -19.76
CA THR A 253 -7.88 19.77 -18.54
C THR A 253 -6.72 20.06 -17.59
N GLN A 254 -5.59 19.35 -17.77
CA GLN A 254 -4.43 19.38 -16.87
C GLN A 254 -4.78 18.93 -15.43
N THR A 255 -5.89 18.23 -15.25
CA THR A 255 -6.29 17.67 -13.96
C THR A 255 -5.69 16.28 -13.76
N ALA A 256 -5.25 15.98 -12.55
CA ALA A 256 -4.76 14.66 -12.19
C ALA A 256 -5.85 13.60 -12.40
N THR A 257 -5.45 12.44 -12.92
CA THR A 257 -6.39 11.35 -13.26
C THR A 257 -6.33 10.18 -12.28
N GLY A 258 -5.33 10.12 -11.41
CA GLY A 258 -5.17 9.04 -10.41
C GLY A 258 -6.16 9.18 -9.26
N LYS A 259 -6.62 8.03 -8.75
CA LYS A 259 -7.43 7.90 -7.53
C LYS A 259 -6.98 6.63 -6.82
N ALA A 260 -5.71 6.63 -6.39
CA ALA A 260 -5.09 5.45 -5.81
C ALA A 260 -5.74 5.06 -4.48
N LEU A 261 -6.00 3.76 -4.29
CA LEU A 261 -6.42 3.17 -3.03
C LEU A 261 -5.48 2.04 -2.58
N ALA A 262 -4.71 1.45 -3.50
CA ALA A 262 -3.71 0.46 -3.16
C ALA A 262 -2.54 0.50 -4.14
N VAL A 263 -1.39 0.00 -3.68
CA VAL A 263 -0.17 -0.16 -4.47
C VAL A 263 0.44 -1.53 -4.19
N ALA A 264 0.98 -2.17 -5.22
CA ALA A 264 1.77 -3.39 -5.11
C ALA A 264 3.09 -3.22 -5.88
N PRO A 265 4.23 -3.14 -5.17
CA PRO A 265 5.54 -3.21 -5.80
C PRO A 265 5.83 -4.67 -6.22
N VAL A 266 6.25 -4.87 -7.47
CA VAL A 266 6.59 -6.18 -8.00
C VAL A 266 7.42 -6.07 -9.28
N ASP A 267 8.44 -6.88 -9.44
CA ASP A 267 9.14 -7.09 -10.70
C ASP A 267 8.28 -8.04 -11.56
N TYR A 268 7.37 -7.46 -12.39
CA TYR A 268 6.35 -8.24 -13.10
C TYR A 268 6.91 -8.96 -14.35
N ASP A 269 7.94 -8.41 -14.99
CA ASP A 269 8.55 -8.95 -16.21
C ASP A 269 9.91 -9.64 -15.96
N ARG A 270 10.38 -9.65 -14.71
CA ARG A 270 11.61 -10.30 -14.23
C ARG A 270 12.87 -9.71 -14.82
N ASP A 271 12.88 -8.42 -15.04
CA ASP A 271 14.06 -7.70 -15.50
C ASP A 271 15.01 -7.26 -14.36
N GLY A 272 14.58 -7.45 -13.11
CA GLY A 272 15.33 -7.14 -11.89
C GLY A 272 15.08 -5.74 -11.34
N TRP A 273 14.12 -4.99 -11.91
CA TRP A 273 13.68 -3.69 -11.42
C TRP A 273 12.26 -3.79 -10.87
N ILE A 274 12.02 -3.13 -9.76
CA ILE A 274 10.68 -3.17 -9.14
C ILE A 274 9.74 -2.20 -9.85
N ASP A 275 8.64 -2.74 -10.36
CA ASP A 275 7.53 -2.02 -10.95
C ASP A 275 6.45 -1.70 -9.92
N LEU A 276 5.50 -0.84 -10.31
CA LEU A 276 4.42 -0.44 -9.41
C LEU A 276 3.05 -0.65 -10.08
N PHE A 277 2.25 -1.53 -9.51
CA PHE A 277 0.82 -1.60 -9.81
C PHE A 277 0.06 -0.67 -8.86
N VAL A 278 -0.81 0.18 -9.43
CA VAL A 278 -1.66 1.09 -8.63
C VAL A 278 -3.12 0.83 -8.97
N ALA A 279 -3.87 0.39 -7.97
CA ALA A 279 -5.31 0.24 -8.04
C ALA A 279 -5.99 1.61 -7.86
N ASN A 280 -6.71 2.06 -8.89
CA ASN A 280 -7.42 3.32 -8.88
C ASN A 280 -8.94 3.10 -8.82
N ASP A 281 -9.61 3.83 -7.96
CA ASP A 281 -11.06 3.81 -7.87
C ASP A 281 -11.69 4.70 -8.94
N THR A 282 -12.65 4.15 -9.69
CA THR A 282 -13.44 4.85 -10.73
C THR A 282 -12.64 5.45 -11.89
N THR A 283 -11.31 5.25 -11.91
CA THR A 283 -10.43 5.63 -13.02
C THR A 283 -9.58 4.42 -13.44
N ARG A 284 -8.79 4.56 -14.52
CA ARG A 284 -7.95 3.47 -14.98
C ARG A 284 -6.87 3.11 -13.96
N ASN A 285 -6.58 1.82 -13.80
CA ASN A 285 -5.43 1.40 -13.01
C ASN A 285 -4.13 1.73 -13.73
N TYR A 286 -3.04 1.89 -12.97
CA TYR A 286 -1.71 2.13 -13.51
C TYR A 286 -0.80 0.93 -13.30
N LEU A 287 0.06 0.69 -14.30
CA LEU A 287 1.28 -0.10 -14.20
C LEU A 287 2.44 0.80 -14.60
N TYR A 288 3.22 1.20 -13.63
CA TYR A 288 4.46 1.94 -13.85
C TYR A 288 5.60 0.92 -14.00
N HIS A 289 6.06 0.74 -15.24
CA HIS A 289 7.22 -0.09 -15.55
C HIS A 289 8.50 0.70 -15.29
N ASN A 290 9.39 0.16 -14.47
CA ASN A 290 10.65 0.76 -14.09
C ASN A 290 11.67 0.57 -15.23
N LEU A 291 12.22 1.66 -15.77
CA LEU A 291 13.18 1.62 -16.88
C LEU A 291 14.65 1.42 -16.44
N GLY A 292 14.89 1.14 -15.16
CA GLY A 292 16.22 0.91 -14.60
C GLY A 292 17.14 2.12 -14.57
N ASN A 293 16.58 3.32 -14.70
CA ASN A 293 17.31 4.58 -14.73
C ASN A 293 16.70 5.65 -13.82
N GLY A 294 15.87 5.24 -12.85
CA GLY A 294 15.13 6.13 -11.95
C GLY A 294 13.90 6.77 -12.57
N THR A 295 13.44 6.27 -13.75
CA THR A 295 12.20 6.73 -14.39
C THR A 295 11.28 5.57 -14.70
N PHE A 296 10.00 5.86 -14.82
CA PHE A 296 8.94 4.89 -15.08
C PHE A 296 8.16 5.24 -16.35
N GLU A 297 7.64 4.21 -17.03
CA GLU A 297 6.68 4.34 -18.11
C GLU A 297 5.33 3.72 -17.68
N GLU A 298 4.23 4.47 -17.83
CA GLU A 298 2.90 3.94 -17.51
C GLU A 298 2.35 3.14 -18.68
N ILE A 299 2.32 1.83 -18.54
CA ILE A 299 1.97 0.85 -19.59
C ILE A 299 0.69 0.05 -19.28
N GLY A 300 -0.05 0.39 -18.26
CA GLY A 300 -1.22 -0.39 -17.81
C GLY A 300 -2.28 -0.64 -18.88
N ALA A 301 -2.43 0.31 -19.84
CA ALA A 301 -3.32 0.09 -20.98
C ALA A 301 -2.76 -0.91 -22.01
N LEU A 302 -1.45 -0.97 -22.18
CA LEU A 302 -0.78 -1.91 -23.08
C LEU A 302 -0.84 -3.33 -22.52
N GLU A 303 -0.61 -3.47 -21.22
CA GLU A 303 -0.61 -4.76 -20.50
C GLU A 303 -2.02 -5.23 -20.11
N GLY A 304 -3.06 -4.44 -20.42
CA GLY A 304 -4.46 -4.84 -20.26
C GLY A 304 -5.00 -4.76 -18.84
N ILE A 305 -4.29 -4.12 -17.88
CA ILE A 305 -4.72 -3.98 -16.50
C ILE A 305 -5.51 -2.69 -16.21
N ALA A 306 -5.42 -1.70 -17.11
CA ALA A 306 -6.01 -0.38 -16.91
C ALA A 306 -7.54 -0.40 -16.85
N TYR A 307 -8.17 -1.36 -17.55
CA TYR A 307 -9.60 -1.40 -17.76
C TYR A 307 -10.14 -2.82 -17.67
N ASP A 308 -11.46 -2.94 -17.47
CA ASP A 308 -12.14 -4.23 -17.58
C ASP A 308 -12.17 -4.72 -19.06
N ARG A 309 -12.65 -5.94 -19.28
CA ARG A 309 -12.78 -6.54 -20.63
C ARG A 309 -13.68 -5.74 -21.60
N ASN A 310 -14.44 -4.77 -21.12
CA ASN A 310 -15.30 -3.91 -21.93
C ASN A 310 -14.69 -2.51 -22.13
N GLY A 311 -13.46 -2.28 -21.69
CA GLY A 311 -12.76 -1.01 -21.77
C GLY A 311 -13.26 0.06 -20.78
N LYS A 312 -13.84 -0.37 -19.64
CA LYS A 312 -14.32 0.54 -18.60
C LYS A 312 -13.36 0.53 -17.41
N ALA A 313 -13.16 1.69 -16.82
CA ALA A 313 -12.52 1.79 -15.52
C ALA A 313 -13.33 1.02 -14.46
N THR A 314 -12.64 0.37 -13.56
CA THR A 314 -13.20 -0.37 -12.44
C THR A 314 -13.13 0.45 -11.15
N GLY A 315 -13.75 0.00 -10.07
CA GLY A 315 -13.55 0.54 -8.73
C GLY A 315 -12.55 -0.36 -8.00
N ALA A 316 -11.29 -0.33 -8.42
CA ALA A 316 -10.25 -1.13 -7.78
C ALA A 316 -9.84 -0.49 -6.44
N MET A 317 -9.96 -1.25 -5.34
CA MET A 317 -9.74 -0.76 -3.98
C MET A 317 -8.62 -1.52 -3.26
N GLY A 318 -8.14 -2.61 -3.82
CA GLY A 318 -7.04 -3.41 -3.32
C GLY A 318 -6.31 -4.07 -4.48
N ILE A 319 -5.07 -4.45 -4.24
CA ILE A 319 -4.25 -5.18 -5.20
C ILE A 319 -3.23 -6.02 -4.43
N ASP A 320 -2.99 -7.21 -4.93
CA ASP A 320 -1.92 -8.07 -4.47
C ASP A 320 -1.35 -8.87 -5.63
N ALA A 321 -0.12 -9.35 -5.49
CA ALA A 321 0.57 -10.12 -6.52
C ALA A 321 1.21 -11.36 -5.90
N ALA A 322 0.95 -12.53 -6.50
CA ALA A 322 1.46 -13.80 -6.00
C ALA A 322 1.54 -14.88 -7.07
N TYR A 323 2.39 -15.87 -6.86
CA TYR A 323 2.45 -17.11 -7.65
C TYR A 323 1.37 -18.10 -7.16
N PHE A 324 0.10 -17.72 -7.26
CA PHE A 324 -1.03 -18.42 -6.63
C PHE A 324 -1.29 -19.83 -7.21
N ARG A 325 -0.74 -20.16 -8.38
CA ARG A 325 -0.87 -21.48 -9.01
C ARG A 325 0.30 -22.42 -8.71
N ASN A 326 1.31 -21.99 -7.94
CA ASN A 326 2.57 -22.71 -7.77
C ASN A 326 3.30 -23.02 -9.11
N ASP A 327 3.13 -22.18 -10.09
CA ASP A 327 3.86 -22.18 -11.35
C ASP A 327 4.75 -20.93 -11.44
N GLU A 328 5.36 -20.70 -12.58
CA GLU A 328 6.23 -19.54 -12.78
C GLU A 328 5.44 -18.27 -13.17
N ASP A 329 4.12 -18.35 -13.28
CA ASP A 329 3.28 -17.23 -13.69
C ASP A 329 2.84 -16.41 -12.49
N LEU A 330 3.22 -15.13 -12.46
CA LEU A 330 2.75 -14.16 -11.48
C LEU A 330 1.26 -13.85 -11.75
N GLY A 331 0.43 -13.99 -10.75
CA GLY A 331 -0.95 -13.56 -10.79
C GLY A 331 -1.14 -12.27 -10.01
N ILE A 332 -1.95 -11.36 -10.53
CA ILE A 332 -2.34 -10.10 -9.91
C ILE A 332 -3.84 -10.11 -9.69
N GLY A 333 -4.28 -9.80 -8.50
CA GLY A 333 -5.69 -9.84 -8.10
C GLY A 333 -6.14 -8.64 -7.30
#